data_827dbeca6cae2c4e2c6ad96ea2c7e413
#
_entry.id   827dbeca6cae2c4e2c6ad96ea2c7e413
#
_cell.length_a   1.000
_cell.length_b   1.000
_cell.length_c   1.000
_cell.angle_alpha   90.00
_cell.angle_beta   90.00
_cell.angle_gamma   90.00
#
_symmetry.space_group_name_H-M   'P 1'
#
loop_
_entity.id
_entity.type
_entity.pdbx_description
1 polymer ?
#
loop_
_entity_poly.entity_id
_entity_poly.type
_entity_poly.pdbx_seq_one_letter_code
_entity_poly.pdbx_strand_id
1 'polypeptide(L)'
;MVRNLGPNPVPVPSAAAELPFEPDPGALPVPGHADRLPWLLALRRHRPLALEPWLRAIELAQLEPEPDLLAVLADQLDADAAVRLLRFWLQSPERTPSLPNLVGRVRDKAVAELLGAALGDMREGQLDAASQALLLPLLGYQRRASDFPLLQRLALQPGHRQVRRSALEGLSLGLSAWPLTALRNTLVCLAGDLDPLLAGAAVDSLARLPNARSPLVLLGRSSLEASVAERLQRRLRALPASTLLLLVHGRADGFIPPDFRSLAAELEQRRGAPVRLRALSDPNPLPPEPLGDPLSLIPLFLLPGGHVRHDVPAIATALRRQGPVRVMPFLGAWPCWQRALAFEVAHGTADRARPRWLHHPIAGPLAVRYLAHLERVTGATCIQTPEAYDDLVALAGNQCGGLIPLCLGASRLSEGLAPLLGEAAAAPLLARPALREGLLRSLEVLP
;
A
#
# COMPACT_ATOMS: atom_id res chain seq x y z
N MET A 1 20.04 -74.17 29.99
CA MET A 1 19.83 -73.10 31.00
C MET A 1 20.89 -72.07 30.87
N VAL A 2 20.60 -70.96 30.14
CA VAL A 2 21.52 -69.83 29.99
C VAL A 2 20.87 -68.67 30.76
N ARG A 3 21.49 -68.27 31.86
CA ARG A 3 21.05 -67.12 32.68
C ARG A 3 21.46 -65.81 31.92
N ASN A 4 20.45 -65.09 31.51
CA ASN A 4 20.59 -63.71 30.99
C ASN A 4 20.86 -62.80 32.19
N LEU A 5 22.09 -62.27 32.27
CA LEU A 5 22.45 -61.18 33.16
C LEU A 5 22.19 -59.88 32.41
N GLY A 6 21.05 -59.23 32.73
CA GLY A 6 20.78 -57.87 32.22
C GLY A 6 21.78 -56.85 32.75
N PRO A 7 22.04 -55.77 31.99
CA PRO A 7 22.99 -54.74 32.42
C PRO A 7 22.52 -54.02 33.68
N ASN A 8 23.40 -53.87 34.64
CA ASN A 8 23.17 -53.10 35.86
C ASN A 8 22.82 -51.65 35.46
N PRO A 9 21.79 -51.07 36.13
CA PRO A 9 21.49 -49.67 35.93
C PRO A 9 22.68 -48.83 36.43
N VAL A 10 23.21 -47.97 35.53
CA VAL A 10 24.16 -46.94 35.88
C VAL A 10 23.51 -46.00 36.90
N PRO A 11 24.14 -45.75 38.07
CA PRO A 11 23.55 -44.85 39.03
C PRO A 11 23.44 -43.45 38.42
N VAL A 12 22.21 -42.96 38.29
CA VAL A 12 21.95 -41.52 37.96
C VAL A 12 22.60 -40.71 39.07
N PRO A 13 23.50 -39.75 38.75
CA PRO A 13 24.09 -38.92 39.80
C PRO A 13 22.95 -38.21 40.52
N SER A 14 22.91 -38.43 41.83
CA SER A 14 22.02 -37.72 42.75
C SER A 14 22.09 -36.22 42.42
N ALA A 15 20.92 -35.62 42.23
CA ALA A 15 20.81 -34.19 42.08
C ALA A 15 21.53 -33.55 43.28
N ALA A 16 22.72 -33.03 43.03
CA ALA A 16 23.39 -32.13 43.99
C ALA A 16 22.35 -31.04 44.27
N ALA A 17 22.03 -30.84 45.55
CA ALA A 17 21.15 -29.77 45.98
C ALA A 17 21.75 -28.47 45.39
N GLU A 18 21.14 -27.95 44.32
CA GLU A 18 21.53 -26.68 43.75
C GLU A 18 21.36 -25.67 44.87
N LEU A 19 22.47 -25.09 45.33
CA LEU A 19 22.41 -23.96 46.21
C LEU A 19 21.49 -22.90 45.59
N PRO A 20 20.63 -22.26 46.37
CA PRO A 20 19.70 -21.30 45.83
C PRO A 20 20.50 -20.21 45.10
N PHE A 21 20.28 -20.08 43.80
CA PHE A 21 20.93 -19.04 42.99
C PHE A 21 20.40 -17.70 43.44
N GLU A 22 21.28 -16.90 44.11
CA GLU A 22 20.97 -15.55 44.48
C GLU A 22 21.51 -14.59 43.39
N PRO A 23 20.60 -13.92 42.67
CA PRO A 23 20.99 -13.00 41.61
C PRO A 23 21.52 -11.69 42.15
N ASP A 24 22.82 -11.63 42.41
CA ASP A 24 23.53 -10.42 42.83
C ASP A 24 24.34 -9.84 41.65
N PRO A 25 24.19 -8.54 41.29
CA PRO A 25 25.02 -7.88 40.29
C PRO A 25 26.52 -8.01 40.55
N GLY A 26 26.98 -7.99 41.78
CA GLY A 26 28.39 -8.15 42.15
C GLY A 26 28.95 -9.57 41.91
N ALA A 27 28.11 -10.57 41.79
CA ALA A 27 28.50 -11.95 41.52
C ALA A 27 28.57 -12.28 40.03
N LEU A 28 28.22 -11.34 39.12
CA LEU A 28 28.27 -11.56 37.69
C LEU A 28 29.71 -11.75 37.19
N PRO A 29 30.06 -12.90 36.59
CA PRO A 29 31.39 -13.10 36.03
C PRO A 29 31.71 -12.11 34.91
N VAL A 30 32.96 -11.65 34.86
CA VAL A 30 33.42 -10.71 33.83
C VAL A 30 33.25 -11.26 32.40
N PRO A 31 33.15 -10.40 31.40
CA PRO A 31 33.07 -10.81 29.99
C PRO A 31 34.22 -11.76 29.62
N GLY A 32 33.90 -12.87 28.92
CA GLY A 32 34.85 -13.89 28.53
C GLY A 32 35.15 -14.97 29.57
N HIS A 33 34.66 -14.86 30.80
CA HIS A 33 34.79 -15.90 31.80
C HIS A 33 33.89 -17.12 31.44
N ALA A 34 34.39 -18.34 31.67
CA ALA A 34 33.68 -19.57 31.31
C ALA A 34 32.32 -19.74 31.99
N ASP A 35 32.20 -19.25 33.25
CA ASP A 35 30.97 -19.35 34.04
C ASP A 35 29.94 -18.26 33.71
N ARG A 36 30.29 -17.24 32.92
CA ARG A 36 29.38 -16.14 32.62
C ARG A 36 28.09 -16.59 31.90
N LEU A 37 28.19 -17.41 30.88
CA LEU A 37 27.01 -17.91 30.15
C LEU A 37 26.11 -18.80 31.03
N PRO A 38 26.63 -19.79 31.76
CA PRO A 38 25.83 -20.54 32.73
C PRO A 38 25.12 -19.64 33.75
N TRP A 39 25.83 -18.64 34.26
CA TRP A 39 25.29 -17.69 35.24
C TRP A 39 24.16 -16.83 34.66
N LEU A 40 24.34 -16.29 33.47
CA LEU A 40 23.29 -15.52 32.77
C LEU A 40 22.06 -16.37 32.43
N LEU A 41 22.24 -17.63 32.10
CA LEU A 41 21.14 -18.58 31.89
C LEU A 41 20.38 -18.89 33.20
N ALA A 42 21.08 -18.98 34.33
CA ALA A 42 20.47 -19.10 35.65
C ALA A 42 19.67 -17.84 36.00
N LEU A 43 20.26 -16.65 35.76
CA LEU A 43 19.59 -15.36 35.95
C LEU A 43 18.31 -15.25 35.12
N ARG A 44 18.35 -15.70 33.87
CA ARG A 44 17.17 -15.67 32.98
C ARG A 44 16.04 -16.57 33.48
N ARG A 45 16.38 -17.68 34.13
CA ARG A 45 15.40 -18.59 34.72
C ARG A 45 14.82 -18.09 36.04
N HIS A 46 15.53 -17.19 36.72
CA HIS A 46 15.10 -16.61 37.99
C HIS A 46 14.01 -15.56 37.74
N ARG A 47 12.77 -15.87 38.04
CA ARG A 47 11.61 -14.99 37.85
C ARG A 47 10.69 -15.01 39.08
N PRO A 48 10.23 -13.83 39.58
CA PRO A 48 10.60 -12.48 39.14
C PRO A 48 11.99 -12.07 39.61
N LEU A 49 12.73 -11.31 38.79
CA LEU A 49 14.00 -10.72 39.16
C LEU A 49 13.77 -9.37 39.88
N ALA A 50 14.39 -9.16 41.02
CA ALA A 50 14.46 -7.84 41.62
C ALA A 50 15.38 -6.94 40.76
N LEU A 51 14.81 -6.04 39.98
CA LEU A 51 15.55 -5.20 39.02
C LEU A 51 16.34 -4.09 39.70
N GLU A 52 15.89 -3.61 40.87
CA GLU A 52 16.47 -2.44 41.55
C GLU A 52 18.00 -2.54 41.81
N PRO A 53 18.55 -3.67 42.31
CA PRO A 53 20.00 -3.80 42.49
C PRO A 53 20.78 -3.66 41.17
N TRP A 54 20.23 -4.21 40.05
CA TRP A 54 20.83 -4.16 38.73
C TRP A 54 20.84 -2.77 38.14
N LEU A 55 19.71 -2.07 38.25
CA LEU A 55 19.57 -0.70 37.75
C LEU A 55 20.53 0.23 38.51
N ARG A 56 20.58 0.08 39.84
CA ARG A 56 21.49 0.88 40.68
C ARG A 56 22.96 0.62 40.38
N ALA A 57 23.34 -0.64 40.15
CA ALA A 57 24.71 -0.99 39.82
C ALA A 57 25.12 -0.39 38.44
N ILE A 58 24.23 -0.37 37.48
CA ILE A 58 24.43 0.26 36.16
C ILE A 58 24.53 1.80 36.32
N GLU A 59 23.61 2.43 37.05
CA GLU A 59 23.57 3.87 37.28
C GLU A 59 24.82 4.38 38.01
N LEU A 60 25.38 3.59 38.92
CA LEU A 60 26.61 3.89 39.66
C LEU A 60 27.88 3.50 38.90
N ALA A 61 27.78 3.05 37.65
CA ALA A 61 28.89 2.53 36.82
C ALA A 61 29.67 1.38 37.51
N GLN A 62 29.04 0.64 38.41
CA GLN A 62 29.60 -0.56 39.06
C GLN A 62 29.43 -1.80 38.15
N LEU A 63 28.48 -1.73 37.23
CA LEU A 63 28.16 -2.78 36.28
C LEU A 63 28.04 -2.19 34.87
N GLU A 64 28.87 -2.70 33.96
CA GLU A 64 28.77 -2.30 32.57
C GLU A 64 27.58 -3.01 31.90
N PRO A 65 26.72 -2.26 31.20
CA PRO A 65 25.52 -2.84 30.54
C PRO A 65 25.90 -3.57 29.26
N GLU A 66 26.55 -4.70 29.38
CA GLU A 66 26.95 -5.58 28.29
C GLU A 66 25.76 -6.18 27.55
N PRO A 67 25.86 -6.44 26.22
CA PRO A 67 24.76 -6.91 25.41
C PRO A 67 24.10 -8.22 25.88
N ASP A 68 24.89 -9.13 26.43
CA ASP A 68 24.43 -10.44 26.94
C ASP A 68 23.60 -10.29 28.22
N LEU A 69 24.07 -9.46 29.16
CA LEU A 69 23.33 -9.11 30.36
C LEU A 69 22.02 -8.39 30.01
N LEU A 70 22.13 -7.37 29.13
CA LEU A 70 20.98 -6.61 28.70
C LEU A 70 19.90 -7.48 28.03
N ALA A 71 20.30 -8.49 27.29
CA ALA A 71 19.37 -9.46 26.69
C ALA A 71 18.59 -10.28 27.72
N VAL A 72 19.20 -10.55 28.88
CA VAL A 72 18.55 -11.24 29.99
C VAL A 72 17.60 -10.32 30.76
N LEU A 73 18.03 -9.08 31.02
CA LEU A 73 17.20 -8.08 31.72
C LEU A 73 16.00 -7.66 30.87
N ALA A 74 16.13 -7.61 29.55
CA ALA A 74 15.11 -7.17 28.60
C ALA A 74 13.73 -7.79 28.79
N ASP A 75 13.71 -9.06 29.12
CA ASP A 75 12.45 -9.82 29.26
C ASP A 75 11.72 -9.50 30.58
N GLN A 76 12.33 -8.75 31.48
CA GLN A 76 11.82 -8.45 32.82
C GLN A 76 11.69 -6.95 33.11
N LEU A 77 12.08 -6.08 32.16
CA LEU A 77 11.95 -4.62 32.33
C LEU A 77 10.47 -4.20 32.36
N ASP A 78 10.12 -3.46 33.39
CA ASP A 78 8.90 -2.66 33.41
C ASP A 78 9.14 -1.24 32.83
N ALA A 79 8.09 -0.44 32.80
CA ALA A 79 8.14 0.91 32.24
C ALA A 79 9.06 1.84 33.05
N ASP A 80 9.05 1.74 34.36
CA ASP A 80 9.86 2.59 35.23
C ASP A 80 11.35 2.29 35.09
N ALA A 81 11.72 1.01 35.06
CA ALA A 81 13.08 0.56 34.79
C ALA A 81 13.56 1.01 33.41
N ALA A 82 12.71 0.88 32.38
CA ALA A 82 13.03 1.32 31.03
C ALA A 82 13.27 2.85 30.95
N VAL A 83 12.44 3.64 31.61
CA VAL A 83 12.60 5.10 31.68
C VAL A 83 13.89 5.49 32.41
N ARG A 84 14.21 4.82 33.52
CA ARG A 84 15.46 5.06 34.25
C ARG A 84 16.69 4.77 33.42
N LEU A 85 16.75 3.61 32.79
CA LEU A 85 17.85 3.22 31.91
C LEU A 85 18.00 4.18 30.72
N LEU A 86 16.89 4.60 30.12
CA LEU A 86 16.94 5.54 29.00
C LEU A 86 17.44 6.92 29.45
N ARG A 87 17.02 7.43 30.63
CA ARG A 87 17.54 8.67 31.21
C ARG A 87 19.03 8.57 31.49
N PHE A 88 19.47 7.48 32.12
CA PHE A 88 20.89 7.22 32.36
C PHE A 88 21.68 7.27 31.03
N TRP A 89 21.20 6.57 29.98
CA TRP A 89 21.85 6.58 28.69
C TRP A 89 21.93 7.96 28.05
N LEU A 90 20.85 8.76 28.14
CA LEU A 90 20.81 10.12 27.60
C LEU A 90 21.80 11.07 28.32
N GLN A 91 22.07 10.84 29.59
CA GLN A 91 22.98 11.63 30.40
C GLN A 91 24.44 11.15 30.36
N SER A 92 24.66 9.91 29.92
CA SER A 92 26.01 9.32 29.91
C SER A 92 26.89 9.97 28.84
N PRO A 93 28.14 10.28 29.11
CA PRO A 93 29.10 10.78 28.12
C PRO A 93 29.48 9.68 27.09
N GLU A 94 29.57 8.44 27.56
CA GLU A 94 29.84 7.26 26.74
C GLU A 94 28.53 6.47 26.59
N ARG A 95 27.92 6.58 25.41
CA ARG A 95 26.63 5.96 25.12
C ARG A 95 26.80 4.60 24.48
N THR A 96 26.54 3.53 25.23
CA THR A 96 26.54 2.17 24.71
C THR A 96 25.37 1.93 23.77
N PRO A 97 25.54 1.48 22.52
CA PRO A 97 24.45 1.28 21.56
C PRO A 97 23.44 0.20 21.97
N SER A 98 23.83 -0.71 22.86
CA SER A 98 23.00 -1.85 23.28
C SER A 98 21.80 -1.44 24.16
N LEU A 99 21.96 -0.40 24.98
CA LEU A 99 20.98 -0.01 25.98
C LEU A 99 19.67 0.53 25.39
N PRO A 100 19.68 1.40 24.34
CA PRO A 100 18.44 1.78 23.67
C PRO A 100 17.65 0.62 23.08
N ASN A 101 18.32 -0.37 22.50
CA ASN A 101 17.67 -1.55 21.93
C ASN A 101 16.94 -2.39 23.00
N LEU A 102 17.41 -2.37 24.22
CA LEU A 102 16.74 -2.97 25.36
C LEU A 102 15.45 -2.24 25.70
N VAL A 103 15.53 -0.93 25.89
CA VAL A 103 14.38 -0.06 26.22
C VAL A 103 13.30 -0.16 25.16
N GLY A 104 13.67 -0.29 23.89
CA GLY A 104 12.74 -0.40 22.77
C GLY A 104 11.80 -1.60 22.80
N ARG A 105 12.05 -2.58 23.65
CA ARG A 105 11.14 -3.72 23.87
C ARG A 105 9.98 -3.39 24.81
N VAL A 106 10.08 -2.30 25.57
CA VAL A 106 9.04 -1.83 26.50
C VAL A 106 8.16 -0.82 25.79
N ARG A 107 6.89 -1.14 25.57
CA ARG A 107 5.88 -0.23 25.03
C ARG A 107 5.15 0.45 26.17
N ASP A 108 5.50 1.70 26.42
CA ASP A 108 4.86 2.49 27.45
C ASP A 108 4.80 3.98 27.09
N LYS A 109 3.83 4.67 27.64
CA LYS A 109 3.61 6.10 27.40
C LYS A 109 4.80 6.94 27.87
N ALA A 110 5.36 6.67 29.05
CA ALA A 110 6.46 7.42 29.60
C ALA A 110 7.76 7.22 28.82
N VAL A 111 8.02 5.98 28.35
CA VAL A 111 9.14 5.68 27.44
C VAL A 111 8.99 6.45 26.14
N ALA A 112 7.80 6.43 25.54
CA ALA A 112 7.54 7.14 24.29
C ALA A 112 7.66 8.67 24.44
N GLU A 113 7.20 9.24 25.55
CA GLU A 113 7.33 10.67 25.85
C GLU A 113 8.79 11.08 26.02
N LEU A 114 9.58 10.28 26.72
CA LEU A 114 11.00 10.54 26.89
C LEU A 114 11.77 10.46 25.57
N LEU A 115 11.50 9.44 24.73
CA LEU A 115 12.06 9.33 23.38
C LEU A 115 11.68 10.52 22.50
N GLY A 116 10.39 10.90 22.53
CA GLY A 116 9.88 12.04 21.77
C GLY A 116 10.50 13.36 22.20
N ALA A 117 10.65 13.59 23.53
CA ALA A 117 11.30 14.77 24.06
C ALA A 117 12.79 14.83 23.68
N ALA A 118 13.53 13.72 23.82
CA ALA A 118 14.95 13.66 23.48
C ALA A 118 15.22 13.92 21.98
N LEU A 119 14.30 13.48 21.09
CA LEU A 119 14.41 13.66 19.65
C LEU A 119 13.76 14.97 19.16
N GLY A 120 12.79 15.52 19.90
CA GLY A 120 12.04 16.72 19.55
C GLY A 120 12.73 18.02 19.95
N ASP A 121 13.45 17.99 21.06
CA ASP A 121 14.19 19.15 21.62
C ASP A 121 15.56 19.29 20.92
N MET A 122 15.52 19.41 19.59
CA MET A 122 16.70 19.57 18.74
C MET A 122 17.28 20.98 18.88
N ARG A 123 17.60 21.40 20.10
CA ARG A 123 18.57 22.49 20.30
C ARG A 123 19.92 21.94 19.87
N GLU A 124 20.60 22.67 19.00
CA GLU A 124 21.92 22.30 18.49
C GLU A 124 22.83 21.81 19.63
N GLY A 125 23.22 20.52 19.60
CA GLY A 125 24.28 19.96 20.43
C GLY A 125 23.89 18.89 21.46
N GLN A 126 22.61 18.50 21.65
CA GLN A 126 22.28 17.51 22.69
C GLN A 126 22.48 16.03 22.27
N LEU A 127 22.13 15.67 21.03
CA LEU A 127 22.32 14.32 20.51
C LEU A 127 23.06 14.36 19.17
N ASP A 128 24.12 13.58 19.08
CA ASP A 128 24.79 13.36 17.81
C ASP A 128 23.96 12.50 16.85
N ALA A 129 24.32 12.49 15.59
CA ALA A 129 23.58 11.77 14.55
C ALA A 129 23.52 10.24 14.79
N ALA A 130 24.52 9.68 15.44
CA ALA A 130 24.56 8.26 15.78
C ALA A 130 23.53 7.93 16.87
N SER A 131 23.46 8.76 17.93
CA SER A 131 22.48 8.63 19.01
C SER A 131 21.06 8.83 18.51
N GLN A 132 20.83 9.85 17.66
CA GLN A 132 19.53 10.05 17.02
C GLN A 132 19.10 8.81 16.21
N ALA A 133 20.03 8.25 15.42
CA ALA A 133 19.77 7.08 14.61
C ALA A 133 19.41 5.83 15.43
N LEU A 134 19.93 5.72 16.65
CA LEU A 134 19.56 4.63 17.57
C LEU A 134 18.15 4.79 18.13
N LEU A 135 17.73 6.03 18.45
CA LEU A 135 16.43 6.28 19.11
C LEU A 135 15.24 6.29 18.14
N LEU A 136 15.43 6.67 16.87
CA LEU A 136 14.34 6.83 15.91
C LEU A 136 13.55 5.54 15.63
N PRO A 137 14.18 4.35 15.44
CA PRO A 137 13.44 3.10 15.31
C PRO A 137 12.63 2.77 16.57
N LEU A 138 13.17 3.08 17.76
CA LEU A 138 12.49 2.84 19.04
C LEU A 138 11.24 3.71 19.17
N LEU A 139 11.30 4.97 18.75
CA LEU A 139 10.13 5.84 18.70
C LEU A 139 9.05 5.26 17.79
N GLY A 140 9.42 4.79 16.60
CA GLY A 140 8.50 4.10 15.68
C GLY A 140 7.89 2.84 16.29
N TYR A 141 8.68 2.09 17.06
CA TYR A 141 8.22 0.88 17.73
C TYR A 141 7.13 1.17 18.79
N GLN A 142 7.12 2.36 19.40
CA GLN A 142 6.10 2.79 20.36
C GLN A 142 4.71 2.96 19.72
N ARG A 143 4.63 3.17 18.39
CA ARG A 143 3.41 3.25 17.58
C ARG A 143 2.42 4.34 18.03
N ARG A 144 2.90 5.48 18.49
CA ARG A 144 2.05 6.63 18.83
C ARG A 144 1.82 7.51 17.59
N ALA A 145 0.57 7.73 17.24
CA ALA A 145 0.23 8.56 16.08
C ALA A 145 0.82 9.98 16.12
N SER A 146 1.02 10.53 17.34
CA SER A 146 1.66 11.83 17.57
C SER A 146 3.12 11.93 17.13
N ASP A 147 3.81 10.80 17.00
CA ASP A 147 5.23 10.75 16.67
C ASP A 147 5.49 10.71 15.16
N PHE A 148 4.43 10.44 14.37
CA PHE A 148 4.50 10.40 12.91
C PHE A 148 5.10 11.68 12.28
N PRO A 149 4.67 12.91 12.65
CA PRO A 149 5.21 14.13 12.04
C PRO A 149 6.72 14.31 12.25
N LEU A 150 7.23 13.90 13.42
CA LEU A 150 8.66 13.96 13.72
C LEU A 150 9.45 12.98 12.82
N LEU A 151 9.03 11.72 12.77
CA LEU A 151 9.66 10.69 11.93
C LEU A 151 9.58 11.07 10.44
N GLN A 152 8.43 11.57 9.99
CA GLN A 152 8.22 12.03 8.62
C GLN A 152 9.19 13.17 8.27
N ARG A 153 9.29 14.19 9.12
CA ARG A 153 10.17 15.34 8.92
C ARG A 153 11.62 14.89 8.81
N LEU A 154 12.11 14.07 9.75
CA LEU A 154 13.50 13.61 9.77
C LEU A 154 13.84 12.68 8.59
N ALA A 155 12.89 11.91 8.09
CA ALA A 155 13.09 11.09 6.90
C ALA A 155 13.17 11.92 5.61
N LEU A 156 12.33 12.98 5.47
CA LEU A 156 12.19 13.76 4.24
C LEU A 156 13.20 14.90 4.15
N GLN A 157 13.57 15.54 5.28
CA GLN A 157 14.47 16.68 5.26
C GLN A 157 15.90 16.27 4.88
N PRO A 158 16.62 17.11 4.13
CA PRO A 158 18.06 16.94 3.92
C PRO A 158 18.80 16.90 5.26
N GLY A 159 19.68 15.91 5.42
CA GLY A 159 20.39 15.73 6.69
C GLY A 159 21.30 14.49 6.66
N HIS A 160 21.73 14.07 7.84
CA HIS A 160 22.61 12.92 7.97
C HIS A 160 21.94 11.64 7.46
N ARG A 161 22.57 10.92 6.53
CA ARG A 161 21.98 9.74 5.85
C ARG A 161 21.48 8.68 6.84
N GLN A 162 22.26 8.42 7.90
CA GLN A 162 21.89 7.43 8.91
C GLN A 162 20.62 7.84 9.68
N VAL A 163 20.49 9.11 10.05
CA VAL A 163 19.28 9.63 10.72
C VAL A 163 18.06 9.47 9.82
N ARG A 164 18.17 9.82 8.55
CA ARG A 164 17.07 9.65 7.58
C ARG A 164 16.65 8.19 7.42
N ARG A 165 17.61 7.26 7.31
CA ARG A 165 17.34 5.82 7.21
C ARG A 165 16.68 5.27 8.48
N SER A 166 17.18 5.66 9.65
CA SER A 166 16.59 5.26 10.94
C SER A 166 15.20 5.84 11.16
N ALA A 167 14.93 7.07 10.70
CA ALA A 167 13.59 7.64 10.71
C ALA A 167 12.62 6.85 9.82
N LEU A 168 13.06 6.44 8.62
CA LEU A 168 12.27 5.53 7.76
C LEU A 168 12.07 4.16 8.42
N GLU A 169 13.06 3.62 9.10
CA GLU A 169 12.92 2.38 9.87
C GLU A 169 11.85 2.53 10.96
N GLY A 170 11.86 3.65 11.71
CA GLY A 170 10.82 3.99 12.67
C GLY A 170 9.43 4.06 12.04
N LEU A 171 9.29 4.70 10.88
CA LEU A 171 8.05 4.70 10.11
C LEU A 171 7.62 3.28 9.73
N SER A 172 8.58 2.43 9.36
CA SER A 172 8.32 1.04 8.95
C SER A 172 7.91 0.11 10.09
N LEU A 173 8.37 0.38 11.31
CA LEU A 173 7.99 -0.36 12.51
C LEU A 173 6.58 0.00 13.00
N GLY A 174 6.14 1.22 12.77
CA GLY A 174 4.83 1.73 13.17
C GLY A 174 3.78 1.76 12.07
N LEU A 175 3.92 1.04 10.95
CA LEU A 175 3.05 1.11 9.76
C LEU A 175 1.54 1.14 10.05
N SER A 176 1.09 0.33 11.01
CA SER A 176 -0.33 0.22 11.37
C SER A 176 -0.86 1.36 12.24
N ALA A 177 0.01 2.17 12.81
CA ALA A 177 -0.34 3.27 13.72
C ALA A 177 -0.43 4.63 13.02
N TRP A 178 0.11 4.75 11.82
CA TRP A 178 0.21 6.01 11.11
C TRP A 178 -1.00 6.31 10.22
N PRO A 179 -1.30 7.59 9.95
CA PRO A 179 -2.31 7.97 8.96
C PRO A 179 -1.93 7.44 7.58
N LEU A 180 -2.68 6.48 7.05
CA LEU A 180 -2.33 5.69 5.86
C LEU A 180 -1.98 6.56 4.63
N THR A 181 -2.78 7.60 4.37
CA THR A 181 -2.55 8.48 3.20
C THR A 181 -1.25 9.28 3.34
N ALA A 182 -0.99 9.86 4.52
CA ALA A 182 0.21 10.62 4.78
C ALA A 182 1.46 9.73 4.73
N LEU A 183 1.39 8.54 5.34
CA LEU A 183 2.48 7.57 5.28
C LEU A 183 2.78 7.12 3.85
N ARG A 184 1.74 6.80 3.06
CA ARG A 184 1.90 6.41 1.65
C ARG A 184 2.59 7.50 0.85
N ASN A 185 2.16 8.75 0.99
CA ASN A 185 2.76 9.87 0.28
C ASN A 185 4.23 10.06 0.68
N THR A 186 4.54 9.94 1.98
CA THR A 186 5.92 9.99 2.49
C THR A 186 6.80 8.90 1.88
N LEU A 187 6.31 7.65 1.88
CA LEU A 187 7.07 6.52 1.32
C LEU A 187 7.25 6.64 -0.20
N VAL A 188 6.27 7.17 -0.93
CA VAL A 188 6.40 7.45 -2.38
C VAL A 188 7.47 8.51 -2.63
N CYS A 189 7.51 9.59 -1.85
CA CYS A 189 8.57 10.59 -1.95
C CYS A 189 9.96 9.99 -1.68
N LEU A 190 10.09 9.20 -0.60
CA LEU A 190 11.35 8.58 -0.21
C LEU A 190 11.82 7.50 -1.21
N ALA A 191 10.90 6.85 -1.91
CA ALA A 191 11.24 5.88 -2.96
C ALA A 191 11.88 6.53 -4.20
N GLY A 192 11.74 7.83 -4.38
CA GLY A 192 12.43 8.64 -5.39
C GLY A 192 13.71 9.32 -4.89
N ASP A 193 14.19 8.99 -3.70
CA ASP A 193 15.37 9.61 -3.10
C ASP A 193 16.67 9.20 -3.82
N LEU A 194 17.66 10.10 -3.78
CA LEU A 194 18.99 9.85 -4.36
C LEU A 194 19.79 8.79 -3.59
N ASP A 195 19.48 8.53 -2.33
CA ASP A 195 20.08 7.43 -1.57
C ASP A 195 19.36 6.10 -1.89
N PRO A 196 19.98 5.19 -2.66
CA PRO A 196 19.30 3.96 -3.12
C PRO A 196 18.93 3.01 -1.98
N LEU A 197 19.63 3.06 -0.84
CA LEU A 197 19.29 2.26 0.33
C LEU A 197 18.03 2.80 1.01
N LEU A 198 17.92 4.12 1.13
CA LEU A 198 16.72 4.78 1.65
C LEU A 198 15.53 4.54 0.71
N ALA A 199 15.72 4.77 -0.60
CA ALA A 199 14.69 4.56 -1.61
C ALA A 199 14.22 3.10 -1.65
N GLY A 200 15.14 2.15 -1.63
CA GLY A 200 14.81 0.73 -1.61
C GLY A 200 14.05 0.30 -0.35
N ALA A 201 14.43 0.80 0.82
CA ALA A 201 13.71 0.55 2.07
C ALA A 201 12.30 1.17 2.07
N ALA A 202 12.13 2.34 1.43
CA ALA A 202 10.82 2.95 1.24
C ALA A 202 9.91 2.11 0.33
N VAL A 203 10.44 1.55 -0.77
CA VAL A 203 9.74 0.58 -1.64
C VAL A 203 9.27 -0.64 -0.84
N ASP A 204 10.16 -1.20 0.00
CA ASP A 204 9.82 -2.35 0.83
C ASP A 204 8.71 -2.03 1.84
N SER A 205 8.75 -0.86 2.46
CA SER A 205 7.74 -0.40 3.40
C SER A 205 6.41 -0.12 2.71
N LEU A 206 6.44 0.50 1.52
CA LEU A 206 5.28 0.74 0.68
C LEU A 206 4.58 -0.56 0.27
N ALA A 207 5.37 -1.62 -0.05
CA ALA A 207 4.84 -2.94 -0.42
C ALA A 207 4.08 -3.64 0.73
N ARG A 208 4.30 -3.23 1.97
CA ARG A 208 3.60 -3.77 3.16
C ARG A 208 2.29 -3.06 3.47
N LEU A 209 1.98 -1.95 2.80
CA LEU A 209 0.75 -1.19 3.04
C LEU A 209 -0.45 -1.83 2.34
N PRO A 210 -1.67 -1.59 2.85
CA PRO A 210 -2.88 -1.95 2.13
C PRO A 210 -2.93 -1.29 0.74
N ASN A 211 -3.38 -2.03 -0.27
CA ASN A 211 -3.45 -1.58 -1.67
C ASN A 211 -2.10 -1.06 -2.22
N ALA A 212 -1.00 -1.72 -1.86
CA ALA A 212 0.36 -1.35 -2.23
C ALA A 212 0.61 -1.37 -3.74
N ARG A 213 -0.09 -2.22 -4.49
CA ARG A 213 0.12 -2.40 -5.93
C ARG A 213 0.00 -1.07 -6.70
N SER A 214 -1.07 -0.31 -6.46
CA SER A 214 -1.32 0.96 -7.15
C SER A 214 -0.16 1.97 -7.05
N PRO A 215 0.30 2.37 -5.85
CA PRO A 215 1.43 3.31 -5.74
C PRO A 215 2.74 2.73 -6.29
N LEU A 216 2.98 1.41 -6.20
CA LEU A 216 4.19 0.79 -6.73
C LEU A 216 4.20 0.77 -8.27
N VAL A 217 3.06 0.46 -8.92
CA VAL A 217 2.96 0.54 -10.39
C VAL A 217 3.18 1.97 -10.89
N LEU A 218 2.59 2.95 -10.20
CA LEU A 218 2.80 4.36 -10.54
C LEU A 218 4.26 4.78 -10.36
N LEU A 219 4.90 4.35 -9.29
CA LEU A 219 6.32 4.60 -9.02
C LEU A 219 7.22 3.99 -10.11
N GLY A 220 6.88 2.80 -10.62
CA GLY A 220 7.60 2.13 -11.71
C GLY A 220 7.59 2.87 -13.05
N ARG A 221 6.75 3.91 -13.19
CA ARG A 221 6.72 4.80 -14.37
C ARG A 221 7.65 6.01 -14.23
N SER A 222 8.22 6.20 -13.04
CA SER A 222 9.21 7.25 -12.78
C SER A 222 10.60 6.75 -13.13
N SER A 223 11.51 7.68 -13.40
CA SER A 223 12.93 7.36 -13.55
C SER A 223 13.51 7.05 -12.17
N LEU A 224 13.73 5.78 -11.90
CA LEU A 224 14.32 5.28 -10.66
C LEU A 224 15.75 4.81 -10.91
N GLU A 225 16.59 4.83 -9.88
CA GLU A 225 17.88 4.18 -9.90
C GLU A 225 17.70 2.65 -10.12
N ALA A 226 18.64 2.02 -10.85
CA ALA A 226 18.51 0.65 -11.34
C ALA A 226 18.22 -0.38 -10.23
N SER A 227 18.91 -0.29 -9.10
CA SER A 227 18.72 -1.22 -7.96
C SER A 227 17.37 -1.04 -7.28
N VAL A 228 16.87 0.19 -7.23
CA VAL A 228 15.53 0.51 -6.71
C VAL A 228 14.45 0.01 -7.66
N ALA A 229 14.63 0.19 -8.97
CA ALA A 229 13.73 -0.32 -9.99
C ALA A 229 13.63 -1.86 -9.95
N GLU A 230 14.77 -2.56 -9.82
CA GLU A 230 14.79 -4.01 -9.67
C GLU A 230 14.05 -4.48 -8.39
N ARG A 231 14.29 -3.81 -7.26
CA ARG A 231 13.61 -4.08 -5.99
C ARG A 231 12.11 -3.87 -6.11
N LEU A 232 11.69 -2.77 -6.75
CA LEU A 232 10.30 -2.47 -7.06
C LEU A 232 9.65 -3.61 -7.87
N GLN A 233 10.28 -4.05 -8.96
CA GLN A 233 9.77 -5.14 -9.79
C GLN A 233 9.65 -6.45 -9.01
N ARG A 234 10.62 -6.75 -8.13
CA ARG A 234 10.57 -7.93 -7.27
C ARG A 234 9.37 -7.86 -6.31
N ARG A 235 9.09 -6.68 -5.71
CA ARG A 235 7.93 -6.48 -4.83
C ARG A 235 6.61 -6.57 -5.58
N LEU A 236 6.53 -5.98 -6.77
CA LEU A 236 5.32 -6.08 -7.62
C LEU A 236 4.97 -7.51 -7.99
N ARG A 237 5.98 -8.35 -8.31
CA ARG A 237 5.77 -9.78 -8.62
C ARG A 237 5.29 -10.58 -7.40
N ALA A 238 5.69 -10.17 -6.19
CA ALA A 238 5.27 -10.83 -4.94
C ALA A 238 3.88 -10.40 -4.46
N LEU A 239 3.35 -9.28 -4.98
CA LEU A 239 2.01 -8.79 -4.61
C LEU A 239 0.95 -9.47 -5.48
N PRO A 240 -0.07 -10.09 -4.87
CA PRO A 240 -1.18 -10.66 -5.63
C PRO A 240 -1.91 -9.53 -6.38
N ALA A 241 -2.23 -9.77 -7.64
CA ALA A 241 -3.14 -8.95 -8.41
C ALA A 241 -4.48 -9.69 -8.52
N SER A 242 -5.58 -9.02 -8.16
CA SER A 242 -6.91 -9.61 -8.27
C SER A 242 -7.29 -9.86 -9.74
N THR A 243 -8.08 -10.88 -9.98
CA THR A 243 -8.74 -11.05 -11.28
C THR A 243 -9.65 -9.84 -11.55
N LEU A 244 -9.56 -9.24 -12.73
CA LEU A 244 -10.51 -8.22 -13.17
C LEU A 244 -11.62 -8.85 -14.00
N LEU A 245 -12.86 -8.53 -13.69
CA LEU A 245 -14.01 -8.79 -14.54
C LEU A 245 -14.50 -7.47 -15.14
N LEU A 246 -14.18 -7.23 -16.40
CA LEU A 246 -14.62 -6.06 -17.15
C LEU A 246 -16.04 -6.31 -17.66
N LEU A 247 -16.99 -5.58 -17.14
CA LEU A 247 -18.40 -5.68 -17.54
C LEU A 247 -18.69 -4.62 -18.59
N VAL A 248 -19.10 -5.08 -19.78
CA VAL A 248 -19.43 -4.23 -20.94
C VAL A 248 -20.89 -4.41 -21.34
N HIS A 249 -21.43 -3.48 -22.12
CA HIS A 249 -22.80 -3.61 -22.63
C HIS A 249 -22.94 -4.85 -23.52
N GLY A 250 -22.00 -5.06 -24.43
CA GLY A 250 -22.08 -6.07 -25.49
C GLY A 250 -23.07 -5.70 -26.60
N ARG A 251 -23.12 -6.53 -27.62
CA ARG A 251 -24.17 -6.50 -28.68
C ARG A 251 -25.17 -7.63 -28.41
N ALA A 252 -26.13 -7.80 -29.31
CA ALA A 252 -27.04 -8.95 -29.26
C ALA A 252 -26.25 -10.27 -29.14
N ASP A 253 -26.84 -11.25 -28.47
CA ASP A 253 -26.26 -12.58 -28.24
C ASP A 253 -24.92 -12.61 -27.47
N GLY A 254 -24.63 -11.58 -26.68
CA GLY A 254 -23.42 -11.53 -25.87
C GLY A 254 -22.14 -11.20 -26.65
N PHE A 255 -22.25 -10.79 -27.93
CA PHE A 255 -21.07 -10.42 -28.70
C PHE A 255 -20.32 -9.22 -28.11
N ILE A 256 -19.03 -9.39 -27.87
CA ILE A 256 -18.13 -8.34 -27.35
C ILE A 256 -17.27 -7.81 -28.51
N PRO A 257 -17.32 -6.51 -28.84
CA PRO A 257 -16.50 -5.90 -29.88
C PRO A 257 -15.00 -6.19 -29.71
N PRO A 258 -14.22 -6.31 -30.80
CA PRO A 258 -12.79 -6.62 -30.77
C PRO A 258 -11.95 -5.65 -29.91
N ASP A 259 -12.32 -4.37 -29.87
CA ASP A 259 -11.64 -3.35 -29.07
C ASP A 259 -11.54 -3.72 -27.59
N PHE A 260 -12.61 -4.26 -27.01
CA PHE A 260 -12.61 -4.70 -25.61
C PHE A 260 -11.75 -5.96 -25.42
N ARG A 261 -11.74 -6.88 -26.39
CA ARG A 261 -10.91 -8.08 -26.32
C ARG A 261 -9.42 -7.72 -26.36
N SER A 262 -9.05 -6.80 -27.26
CA SER A 262 -7.70 -6.28 -27.36
C SER A 262 -7.29 -5.53 -26.09
N LEU A 263 -8.19 -4.70 -25.52
CA LEU A 263 -7.98 -4.02 -24.25
C LEU A 263 -7.71 -5.01 -23.10
N ALA A 264 -8.55 -6.06 -23.01
CA ALA A 264 -8.43 -7.06 -21.94
C ALA A 264 -7.13 -7.87 -22.06
N ALA A 265 -6.76 -8.32 -23.26
CA ALA A 265 -5.52 -9.07 -23.50
C ALA A 265 -4.27 -8.24 -23.15
N GLU A 266 -4.22 -6.99 -23.58
CA GLU A 266 -3.12 -6.09 -23.24
C GLU A 266 -3.06 -5.80 -21.73
N LEU A 267 -4.20 -5.59 -21.10
CA LEU A 267 -4.28 -5.36 -19.67
C LEU A 267 -3.83 -6.58 -18.87
N GLU A 268 -4.23 -7.78 -19.29
CA GLU A 268 -3.79 -9.04 -18.69
C GLU A 268 -2.26 -9.17 -18.73
N GLN A 269 -1.66 -8.89 -19.90
CA GLN A 269 -0.22 -8.89 -20.05
C GLN A 269 0.48 -7.86 -19.15
N ARG A 270 -0.04 -6.62 -19.08
CA ARG A 270 0.53 -5.55 -18.24
C ARG A 270 0.42 -5.85 -16.74
N ARG A 271 -0.67 -6.49 -16.33
CA ARG A 271 -0.92 -6.81 -14.93
C ARG A 271 -0.23 -8.10 -14.47
N GLY A 272 -0.01 -9.05 -15.40
CA GLY A 272 0.38 -10.42 -15.06
C GLY A 272 -0.68 -11.15 -14.24
N ALA A 273 -1.97 -10.82 -14.41
CA ALA A 273 -3.10 -11.38 -13.70
C ALA A 273 -4.34 -11.44 -14.60
N PRO A 274 -5.23 -12.42 -14.41
CA PRO A 274 -6.36 -12.67 -15.32
C PRO A 274 -7.26 -11.44 -15.49
N VAL A 275 -7.65 -11.18 -16.75
CA VAL A 275 -8.63 -10.16 -17.11
C VAL A 275 -9.73 -10.80 -17.95
N ARG A 276 -10.91 -10.87 -17.38
CA ARG A 276 -12.08 -11.47 -18.03
C ARG A 276 -13.02 -10.41 -18.54
N LEU A 277 -13.72 -10.73 -19.61
CA LEU A 277 -14.75 -9.88 -20.19
C LEU A 277 -16.11 -10.55 -20.05
N ARG A 278 -17.13 -9.75 -19.75
CA ARG A 278 -18.53 -10.15 -19.78
C ARG A 278 -19.40 -9.09 -20.41
N ALA A 279 -20.24 -9.51 -21.33
CA ALA A 279 -21.33 -8.67 -21.83
C ALA A 279 -22.56 -8.78 -20.92
N LEU A 280 -23.29 -7.69 -20.72
CA LEU A 280 -24.59 -7.74 -20.04
C LEU A 280 -25.62 -8.56 -20.82
N SER A 281 -25.54 -8.53 -22.15
CA SER A 281 -26.42 -9.26 -23.06
C SER A 281 -26.08 -10.76 -23.16
N ASP A 282 -25.03 -11.23 -22.47
CA ASP A 282 -24.67 -12.66 -22.48
C ASP A 282 -25.70 -13.46 -21.67
N PRO A 283 -26.47 -14.37 -22.31
CA PRO A 283 -27.49 -15.14 -21.63
C PRO A 283 -26.94 -16.24 -20.73
N ASN A 284 -25.67 -16.61 -20.91
CA ASN A 284 -25.06 -17.68 -20.13
C ASN A 284 -24.91 -17.31 -18.64
N PRO A 285 -25.02 -18.28 -17.73
CA PRO A 285 -24.75 -18.03 -16.32
C PRO A 285 -23.31 -17.56 -16.13
N LEU A 286 -23.08 -16.81 -15.04
CA LEU A 286 -21.72 -16.44 -14.64
C LEU A 286 -20.90 -17.70 -14.40
N PRO A 287 -19.72 -17.83 -15.05
CA PRO A 287 -18.85 -18.98 -14.79
C PRO A 287 -18.48 -19.02 -13.30
N PRO A 288 -18.34 -20.20 -12.70
CA PRO A 288 -17.87 -20.31 -11.34
C PRO A 288 -16.44 -19.75 -11.26
N GLU A 289 -16.25 -18.75 -10.39
CA GLU A 289 -14.94 -18.18 -10.11
C GLU A 289 -14.17 -19.10 -9.14
N PRO A 290 -12.84 -19.21 -9.25
CA PRO A 290 -12.05 -19.94 -8.27
C PRO A 290 -12.28 -19.34 -6.87
N LEU A 291 -12.69 -20.18 -5.95
CA LEU A 291 -12.81 -19.82 -4.52
C LEU A 291 -11.42 -19.42 -4.00
N GLY A 292 -11.28 -18.21 -3.52
CA GLY A 292 -10.08 -17.76 -2.80
C GLY A 292 -9.46 -16.46 -3.27
N ASP A 293 -9.52 -16.14 -4.55
CA ASP A 293 -8.95 -14.89 -5.05
C ASP A 293 -10.00 -13.77 -5.09
N PRO A 294 -9.69 -12.56 -4.59
CA PRO A 294 -10.61 -11.44 -4.68
C PRO A 294 -10.82 -11.06 -6.15
N LEU A 295 -12.08 -10.98 -6.56
CA LEU A 295 -12.49 -10.53 -7.89
C LEU A 295 -12.79 -9.02 -7.85
N SER A 296 -12.25 -8.26 -8.80
CA SER A 296 -12.62 -6.86 -9.00
C SER A 296 -13.57 -6.72 -10.18
N LEU A 297 -14.83 -6.40 -9.93
CA LEU A 297 -15.85 -6.12 -10.95
C LEU A 297 -15.73 -4.67 -11.41
N ILE A 298 -15.48 -4.48 -12.70
CA ILE A 298 -15.23 -3.18 -13.33
C ILE A 298 -16.32 -2.88 -14.35
N PRO A 299 -17.34 -2.08 -14.02
CA PRO A 299 -18.37 -1.68 -14.97
C PRO A 299 -17.83 -0.64 -15.97
N LEU A 300 -17.58 -1.03 -17.20
CA LEU A 300 -17.08 -0.15 -18.26
C LEU A 300 -18.23 0.62 -18.93
N PHE A 301 -19.04 1.29 -18.13
CA PHE A 301 -20.14 2.15 -18.57
C PHE A 301 -19.76 3.63 -18.43
N LEU A 302 -20.18 4.43 -19.38
CA LEU A 302 -19.89 5.86 -19.39
C LEU A 302 -20.96 6.69 -18.69
N LEU A 303 -22.19 6.18 -18.60
CA LEU A 303 -23.36 6.88 -18.11
C LEU A 303 -24.07 6.11 -16.99
N PRO A 304 -24.70 6.81 -16.03
CA PRO A 304 -25.42 6.20 -14.91
C PRO A 304 -26.82 5.72 -15.30
N GLY A 305 -26.91 4.93 -16.36
CA GLY A 305 -28.17 4.37 -16.87
C GLY A 305 -28.74 3.21 -16.05
N GLY A 306 -29.76 2.52 -16.59
CA GLY A 306 -30.40 1.36 -15.97
C GLY A 306 -29.44 0.24 -15.62
N HIS A 307 -28.51 -0.06 -16.52
CA HIS A 307 -27.48 -1.09 -16.32
C HIS A 307 -26.62 -0.86 -15.07
N VAL A 308 -26.17 0.39 -14.85
CA VAL A 308 -25.37 0.74 -13.67
C VAL A 308 -26.19 0.62 -12.37
N ARG A 309 -27.50 0.92 -12.44
CA ARG A 309 -28.38 0.94 -11.27
C ARG A 309 -28.95 -0.41 -10.89
N HIS A 310 -29.15 -1.30 -11.86
CA HIS A 310 -29.86 -2.56 -11.66
C HIS A 310 -28.99 -3.80 -11.99
N ASP A 311 -28.39 -3.87 -13.17
CA ASP A 311 -27.70 -5.06 -13.61
C ASP A 311 -26.35 -5.25 -12.90
N VAL A 312 -25.57 -4.19 -12.73
CA VAL A 312 -24.28 -4.26 -11.99
C VAL A 312 -24.47 -4.75 -10.55
N PRO A 313 -25.42 -4.22 -9.75
CA PRO A 313 -25.68 -4.74 -8.41
C PRO A 313 -26.17 -6.19 -8.39
N ALA A 314 -27.00 -6.59 -9.36
CA ALA A 314 -27.49 -7.96 -9.47
C ALA A 314 -26.35 -8.95 -9.75
N ILE A 315 -25.47 -8.62 -10.71
CA ILE A 315 -24.27 -9.41 -11.04
C ILE A 315 -23.32 -9.46 -9.84
N ALA A 316 -23.07 -8.33 -9.18
CA ALA A 316 -22.22 -8.30 -8.00
C ALA A 316 -22.75 -9.19 -6.86
N THR A 317 -24.09 -9.22 -6.69
CA THR A 317 -24.73 -10.08 -5.68
C THR A 317 -24.57 -11.56 -6.03
N ALA A 318 -24.72 -11.92 -7.31
CA ALA A 318 -24.53 -13.29 -7.78
C ALA A 318 -23.08 -13.75 -7.59
N LEU A 319 -22.10 -12.91 -7.93
CA LEU A 319 -20.67 -13.19 -7.76
C LEU A 319 -20.28 -13.32 -6.29
N ARG A 320 -20.83 -12.50 -5.39
CA ARG A 320 -20.54 -12.57 -3.94
C ARG A 320 -20.95 -13.89 -3.31
N ARG A 321 -21.87 -14.63 -3.91
CA ARG A 321 -22.22 -15.97 -3.45
C ARG A 321 -21.11 -17.00 -3.73
N GLN A 322 -20.21 -16.68 -4.66
CA GLN A 322 -19.10 -17.53 -5.08
C GLN A 322 -17.78 -17.15 -4.39
N GLY A 323 -17.62 -15.90 -3.94
CA GLY A 323 -16.39 -15.44 -3.30
C GLY A 323 -16.36 -13.92 -3.04
N PRO A 324 -15.25 -13.40 -2.53
CA PRO A 324 -15.10 -11.97 -2.25
C PRO A 324 -15.05 -11.15 -3.54
N VAL A 325 -15.95 -10.16 -3.66
CA VAL A 325 -16.05 -9.28 -4.84
C VAL A 325 -15.95 -7.83 -4.43
N ARG A 326 -14.97 -7.14 -5.01
CA ARG A 326 -14.85 -5.69 -4.96
C ARG A 326 -15.54 -5.09 -6.19
N VAL A 327 -16.57 -4.28 -5.98
CA VAL A 327 -17.24 -3.58 -7.07
C VAL A 327 -16.68 -2.16 -7.19
N MET A 328 -16.12 -1.86 -8.36
CA MET A 328 -15.65 -0.51 -8.67
C MET A 328 -16.81 0.37 -9.14
N PRO A 329 -16.76 1.69 -8.92
CA PRO A 329 -17.68 2.61 -9.58
C PRO A 329 -17.64 2.41 -11.10
N PHE A 330 -18.74 2.73 -11.81
CA PHE A 330 -18.74 2.70 -13.27
C PHE A 330 -17.71 3.69 -13.85
N LEU A 331 -17.14 3.37 -15.00
CA LEU A 331 -16.01 4.10 -15.59
C LEU A 331 -16.26 5.61 -15.70
N GLY A 332 -17.46 6.01 -16.12
CA GLY A 332 -17.81 7.44 -16.22
C GLY A 332 -17.70 8.21 -14.93
N ALA A 333 -17.79 7.55 -13.75
CA ALA A 333 -17.63 8.18 -12.44
C ALA A 333 -16.15 8.33 -12.02
N TRP A 334 -15.19 7.82 -12.80
CA TRP A 334 -13.78 7.91 -12.42
C TRP A 334 -13.22 9.31 -12.72
N PRO A 335 -12.68 10.04 -11.71
CA PRO A 335 -12.11 11.36 -11.95
C PRO A 335 -10.94 11.38 -12.94
N CYS A 336 -10.13 10.31 -12.98
CA CYS A 336 -9.03 10.16 -13.94
C CYS A 336 -9.56 10.01 -15.38
N TRP A 337 -10.65 9.28 -15.57
CA TRP A 337 -11.30 9.13 -16.86
C TRP A 337 -11.95 10.43 -17.34
N GLN A 338 -12.66 11.13 -16.45
CA GLN A 338 -13.25 12.44 -16.77
C GLN A 338 -12.18 13.47 -17.20
N ARG A 339 -11.03 13.49 -16.51
CA ARG A 339 -9.88 14.33 -16.93
C ARG A 339 -9.33 13.92 -18.29
N ALA A 340 -9.27 12.62 -18.58
CA ALA A 340 -8.84 12.15 -19.90
C ALA A 340 -9.81 12.60 -21.01
N LEU A 341 -11.13 12.55 -20.75
CA LEU A 341 -12.14 13.09 -21.67
C LEU A 341 -12.00 14.60 -21.86
N ALA A 342 -11.75 15.37 -20.80
CA ALA A 342 -11.49 16.80 -20.88
C ALA A 342 -10.24 17.10 -21.71
N PHE A 343 -9.18 16.35 -21.52
CA PHE A 343 -7.95 16.47 -22.33
C PHE A 343 -8.21 16.17 -23.81
N GLU A 344 -8.96 15.12 -24.12
CA GLU A 344 -9.35 14.78 -25.49
C GLU A 344 -10.15 15.88 -26.17
N VAL A 345 -11.10 16.47 -25.44
CA VAL A 345 -11.87 17.63 -25.94
C VAL A 345 -10.97 18.83 -26.23
N ALA A 346 -10.04 19.13 -25.33
CA ALA A 346 -9.15 20.29 -25.48
C ALA A 346 -8.15 20.16 -26.63
N HIS A 347 -7.66 18.96 -26.91
CA HIS A 347 -6.57 18.71 -27.87
C HIS A 347 -7.02 18.04 -29.18
N GLY A 348 -8.12 17.28 -29.15
CA GLY A 348 -8.66 16.58 -30.33
C GLY A 348 -9.53 17.44 -31.23
N THR A 349 -9.84 18.68 -30.86
CA THR A 349 -10.86 19.51 -31.52
C THR A 349 -10.30 20.82 -32.06
N ALA A 350 -9.02 20.89 -32.43
CA ALA A 350 -8.35 22.12 -32.86
C ALA A 350 -9.13 22.95 -33.91
N ASP A 351 -9.97 22.31 -34.75
CA ASP A 351 -10.81 22.95 -35.74
C ASP A 351 -12.32 22.98 -35.41
N ARG A 352 -12.72 22.56 -34.18
CA ARG A 352 -14.14 22.39 -33.83
C ARG A 352 -14.59 23.52 -32.91
N ALA A 353 -15.40 24.43 -33.42
CA ALA A 353 -15.86 25.62 -32.72
C ALA A 353 -16.63 25.38 -31.41
N ARG A 354 -17.28 24.21 -31.21
CA ARG A 354 -18.00 23.84 -29.99
C ARG A 354 -18.10 22.31 -29.87
N PRO A 355 -17.26 21.65 -29.05
CA PRO A 355 -17.33 20.19 -28.86
C PRO A 355 -18.61 19.77 -28.16
N ARG A 356 -19.18 18.65 -28.58
CA ARG A 356 -20.44 18.09 -28.05
C ARG A 356 -20.37 16.60 -27.92
N TRP A 357 -20.69 16.10 -26.72
CA TRP A 357 -20.85 14.66 -26.47
C TRP A 357 -22.20 14.19 -26.95
N LEU A 358 -22.22 13.28 -27.93
CA LEU A 358 -23.45 12.64 -28.35
C LEU A 358 -23.62 11.31 -27.62
N HIS A 359 -24.71 11.16 -26.87
CA HIS A 359 -24.93 10.03 -25.99
C HIS A 359 -26.32 9.39 -26.15
N HIS A 360 -26.43 8.11 -25.80
CA HIS A 360 -27.73 7.44 -25.73
C HIS A 360 -28.65 8.08 -24.69
N PRO A 361 -29.98 8.01 -24.90
CA PRO A 361 -30.94 8.54 -23.96
C PRO A 361 -30.74 7.96 -22.56
N ILE A 362 -30.67 8.84 -21.57
CA ILE A 362 -30.70 8.52 -20.15
C ILE A 362 -31.66 9.47 -19.43
N ALA A 363 -32.37 8.96 -18.43
CA ALA A 363 -33.38 9.72 -17.72
C ALA A 363 -33.22 9.66 -16.19
N GLY A 364 -33.80 10.63 -15.53
CA GLY A 364 -33.87 10.72 -14.08
C GLY A 364 -32.87 11.72 -13.45
N PRO A 365 -33.07 12.07 -12.17
CA PRO A 365 -32.31 13.14 -11.51
C PRO A 365 -30.80 12.89 -11.44
N LEU A 366 -30.39 11.63 -11.36
CA LEU A 366 -28.96 11.27 -11.36
C LEU A 366 -28.33 11.51 -12.73
N ALA A 367 -29.05 11.17 -13.81
CA ALA A 367 -28.59 11.40 -15.18
C ALA A 367 -28.39 12.90 -15.45
N VAL A 368 -29.36 13.73 -15.11
CA VAL A 368 -29.28 15.19 -15.27
C VAL A 368 -28.08 15.77 -14.53
N ARG A 369 -27.89 15.41 -13.27
CA ARG A 369 -26.74 15.87 -12.48
C ARG A 369 -25.40 15.39 -13.05
N TYR A 370 -25.35 14.15 -13.51
CA TYR A 370 -24.13 13.59 -14.10
C TYR A 370 -23.77 14.29 -15.42
N LEU A 371 -24.72 14.51 -16.32
CA LEU A 371 -24.48 15.19 -17.59
C LEU A 371 -24.01 16.62 -17.35
N ALA A 372 -24.67 17.39 -16.47
CA ALA A 372 -24.22 18.73 -16.09
C ALA A 372 -22.81 18.74 -15.48
N HIS A 373 -22.45 17.71 -14.70
CA HIS A 373 -21.10 17.56 -14.20
C HIS A 373 -20.09 17.26 -15.32
N LEU A 374 -20.43 16.36 -16.24
CA LEU A 374 -19.58 16.00 -17.40
C LEU A 374 -19.32 17.23 -18.28
N GLU A 375 -20.36 18.01 -18.61
CA GLU A 375 -20.24 19.27 -19.34
C GLU A 375 -19.27 20.24 -18.67
N ARG A 376 -19.43 20.43 -17.37
CA ARG A 376 -18.58 21.33 -16.59
C ARG A 376 -17.12 20.89 -16.57
N VAL A 377 -16.86 19.57 -16.46
CA VAL A 377 -15.50 19.03 -16.38
C VAL A 377 -14.82 19.01 -17.73
N THR A 378 -15.57 18.69 -18.81
CA THR A 378 -15.00 18.52 -20.15
C THR A 378 -15.08 19.79 -21.01
N GLY A 379 -15.91 20.77 -20.66
CA GLY A 379 -16.16 21.94 -21.48
C GLY A 379 -16.99 21.66 -22.74
N ALA A 380 -17.50 20.44 -22.91
CA ALA A 380 -18.30 20.03 -24.06
C ALA A 380 -19.75 19.82 -23.63
N THR A 381 -20.72 20.31 -24.42
CA THR A 381 -22.14 20.10 -24.13
C THR A 381 -22.57 18.67 -24.43
N CYS A 382 -23.53 18.14 -23.64
CA CYS A 382 -24.10 16.80 -23.83
C CYS A 382 -25.36 16.87 -24.67
N ILE A 383 -25.47 16.09 -25.74
CA ILE A 383 -26.62 15.99 -26.62
C ILE A 383 -27.09 14.55 -26.67
N GLN A 384 -28.38 14.36 -26.47
CA GLN A 384 -29.01 13.06 -26.58
C GLN A 384 -29.21 12.68 -28.06
N THR A 385 -28.95 11.40 -28.39
CA THR A 385 -29.31 10.86 -29.71
C THR A 385 -30.82 10.90 -29.90
N PRO A 386 -31.31 11.18 -31.13
CA PRO A 386 -32.73 11.04 -31.46
C PRO A 386 -33.18 9.57 -31.30
N GLU A 387 -34.49 9.34 -31.18
CA GLU A 387 -35.04 7.99 -31.03
C GLU A 387 -34.84 7.16 -32.32
N ALA A 388 -34.99 7.80 -33.48
CA ALA A 388 -34.73 7.17 -34.76
C ALA A 388 -33.31 7.49 -35.23
N TYR A 389 -32.52 6.50 -35.56
CA TYR A 389 -31.15 6.70 -36.08
C TYR A 389 -31.10 7.46 -37.41
N ASP A 390 -32.19 7.42 -38.20
CA ASP A 390 -32.31 8.17 -39.47
C ASP A 390 -32.30 9.68 -39.23
N ASP A 391 -32.71 10.16 -38.03
CA ASP A 391 -32.67 11.56 -37.65
C ASP A 391 -31.26 12.03 -37.27
N LEU A 392 -30.27 11.13 -37.13
CA LEU A 392 -28.86 11.50 -36.94
C LEU A 392 -28.32 12.33 -38.11
N VAL A 393 -28.82 12.08 -39.33
CA VAL A 393 -28.45 12.86 -40.53
C VAL A 393 -28.86 14.30 -40.39
N ALA A 394 -30.09 14.56 -39.90
CA ALA A 394 -30.59 15.92 -39.66
C ALA A 394 -29.82 16.62 -38.53
N LEU A 395 -29.50 15.86 -37.47
CA LEU A 395 -28.71 16.37 -36.34
C LEU A 395 -27.27 16.72 -36.78
N ALA A 396 -26.64 15.85 -37.59
CA ALA A 396 -25.29 16.07 -38.12
C ALA A 396 -25.26 17.23 -39.14
N GLY A 397 -26.25 17.30 -40.06
CA GLY A 397 -26.36 18.33 -41.08
C GLY A 397 -26.49 19.75 -40.55
N ASN A 398 -27.27 19.92 -39.47
CA ASN A 398 -27.45 21.21 -38.80
C ASN A 398 -26.30 21.61 -37.86
N GLN A 399 -25.39 20.69 -37.57
CA GLN A 399 -24.38 20.85 -36.50
C GLN A 399 -23.02 20.28 -36.87
N CYS A 400 -22.60 20.39 -38.12
CA CYS A 400 -21.45 19.73 -38.75
C CYS A 400 -20.07 19.85 -38.03
N GLY A 401 -19.95 20.55 -36.93
CA GLY A 401 -18.70 20.68 -36.20
C GLY A 401 -18.79 20.22 -34.76
N GLY A 402 -17.92 19.30 -34.33
CA GLY A 402 -17.72 19.05 -32.90
C GLY A 402 -18.50 17.90 -32.26
N LEU A 403 -19.29 17.12 -32.99
CA LEU A 403 -19.93 15.92 -32.44
C LEU A 403 -18.90 14.83 -32.13
N ILE A 404 -18.95 14.32 -30.92
CA ILE A 404 -18.07 13.24 -30.44
C ILE A 404 -18.95 12.13 -29.85
N PRO A 405 -18.93 10.91 -30.40
CA PRO A 405 -19.75 9.83 -29.85
C PRO A 405 -19.27 9.43 -28.46
N LEU A 406 -20.14 9.49 -27.46
CA LEU A 406 -19.87 9.04 -26.11
C LEU A 406 -20.13 7.52 -26.00
N CYS A 407 -19.35 6.74 -26.75
CA CYS A 407 -19.36 5.28 -26.71
C CYS A 407 -17.93 4.77 -26.54
N LEU A 408 -17.76 3.74 -25.69
CA LEU A 408 -16.43 3.25 -25.35
C LEU A 408 -15.83 2.40 -26.48
N GLY A 409 -16.54 1.40 -26.98
CA GLY A 409 -16.16 0.58 -28.12
C GLY A 409 -17.10 0.78 -29.30
N ALA A 410 -16.83 0.08 -30.40
CA ALA A 410 -17.66 0.09 -31.62
C ALA A 410 -19.14 -0.20 -31.31
N SER A 411 -20.03 0.66 -31.76
CA SER A 411 -21.45 0.66 -31.43
C SER A 411 -22.28 1.17 -32.61
N ARG A 412 -23.60 0.92 -32.60
CA ARG A 412 -24.52 1.50 -33.61
C ARG A 412 -24.37 3.01 -33.74
N LEU A 413 -24.06 3.70 -32.63
CA LEU A 413 -23.84 5.16 -32.61
C LEU A 413 -22.61 5.55 -33.42
N SER A 414 -21.45 4.92 -33.18
CA SER A 414 -20.22 5.21 -33.94
C SER A 414 -20.35 4.78 -35.42
N GLU A 415 -20.99 3.65 -35.68
CA GLU A 415 -21.22 3.16 -37.05
C GLU A 415 -22.19 4.06 -37.83
N GLY A 416 -23.26 4.55 -37.20
CA GLY A 416 -24.20 5.49 -37.83
C GLY A 416 -23.64 6.87 -38.09
N LEU A 417 -22.66 7.31 -37.29
CA LEU A 417 -21.99 8.62 -37.47
C LEU A 417 -20.83 8.59 -38.46
N ALA A 418 -20.23 7.44 -38.73
CA ALA A 418 -19.05 7.33 -39.60
C ALA A 418 -19.31 7.85 -41.04
N PRO A 419 -20.45 7.57 -41.71
CA PRO A 419 -20.76 8.12 -43.02
C PRO A 419 -20.97 9.63 -43.03
N LEU A 420 -21.36 10.21 -41.87
CA LEU A 420 -21.71 11.62 -41.74
C LEU A 420 -20.53 12.51 -41.33
N LEU A 421 -19.68 12.01 -40.47
CA LEU A 421 -18.57 12.79 -39.88
C LEU A 421 -17.20 12.31 -40.33
N GLY A 422 -17.13 11.18 -41.04
CA GLY A 422 -15.90 10.47 -41.31
C GLY A 422 -15.46 9.56 -40.14
N GLU A 423 -14.72 8.50 -40.46
CA GLU A 423 -14.36 7.46 -39.48
C GLU A 423 -13.57 7.97 -38.29
N ALA A 424 -12.63 8.89 -38.50
CA ALA A 424 -11.82 9.44 -37.42
C ALA A 424 -12.64 10.25 -36.41
N ALA A 425 -13.62 11.03 -36.88
CA ALA A 425 -14.47 11.85 -36.01
C ALA A 425 -15.51 11.01 -35.27
N ALA A 426 -16.04 9.97 -35.93
CA ALA A 426 -17.01 9.02 -35.40
C ALA A 426 -16.37 7.88 -34.56
N ALA A 427 -15.04 7.83 -34.48
CA ALA A 427 -14.31 6.77 -33.79
C ALA A 427 -14.72 6.66 -32.31
N PRO A 428 -14.98 5.43 -31.81
CA PRO A 428 -15.26 5.21 -30.40
C PRO A 428 -14.06 5.59 -29.53
N LEU A 429 -14.28 5.78 -28.23
CA LEU A 429 -13.25 6.29 -27.32
C LEU A 429 -12.03 5.36 -27.19
N LEU A 430 -12.23 4.03 -27.30
CA LEU A 430 -11.11 3.06 -27.30
C LEU A 430 -10.26 3.08 -28.59
N ALA A 431 -10.77 3.58 -29.69
CA ALA A 431 -10.00 3.79 -30.90
C ALA A 431 -9.11 5.04 -30.83
N ARG A 432 -9.26 5.88 -29.80
CA ARG A 432 -8.45 7.08 -29.55
C ARG A 432 -7.25 6.72 -28.68
N PRO A 433 -6.00 6.78 -29.19
CA PRO A 433 -4.84 6.24 -28.48
C PRO A 433 -4.62 6.82 -27.06
N ALA A 434 -4.82 8.12 -26.89
CA ALA A 434 -4.65 8.79 -25.59
C ALA A 434 -5.66 8.29 -24.53
N LEU A 435 -6.93 8.14 -24.92
CA LEU A 435 -7.98 7.64 -24.04
C LEU A 435 -7.79 6.14 -23.73
N ARG A 436 -7.45 5.34 -24.75
CA ARG A 436 -7.15 3.91 -24.56
C ARG A 436 -6.00 3.70 -23.59
N GLU A 437 -4.89 4.40 -23.78
CA GLU A 437 -3.72 4.33 -22.90
C GLU A 437 -4.06 4.85 -21.47
N GLY A 438 -4.83 5.94 -21.37
CA GLY A 438 -5.30 6.45 -20.08
C GLY A 438 -6.16 5.43 -19.31
N LEU A 439 -7.03 4.70 -20.02
CA LEU A 439 -7.82 3.63 -19.42
C LEU A 439 -6.96 2.45 -18.98
N LEU A 440 -6.04 1.98 -19.84
CA LEU A 440 -5.10 0.90 -19.49
C LEU A 440 -4.31 1.23 -18.25
N ARG A 441 -3.73 2.45 -18.18
CA ARG A 441 -3.00 2.91 -16.99
C ARG A 441 -3.85 2.94 -15.73
N SER A 442 -5.11 3.31 -15.86
CA SER A 442 -6.04 3.37 -14.72
C SER A 442 -6.43 1.98 -14.23
N LEU A 443 -6.62 1.03 -15.14
CA LEU A 443 -6.96 -0.35 -14.82
C LEU A 443 -5.77 -1.16 -14.31
N GLU A 444 -4.57 -0.91 -14.83
CA GLU A 444 -3.33 -1.58 -14.44
C GLU A 444 -3.00 -1.41 -12.95
N VAL A 445 -3.30 -0.24 -12.38
CA VAL A 445 -3.01 0.09 -10.97
C VAL A 445 -4.02 -0.47 -9.98
N LEU A 446 -5.12 -1.07 -10.45
CA LEU A 446 -6.10 -1.70 -9.56
C LEU A 446 -5.49 -2.91 -8.85
N PRO A 447 -5.87 -3.15 -7.58
CA PRO A 447 -5.34 -4.25 -6.78
C PRO A 447 -5.71 -5.62 -7.34
#